data_0942865ebd3d72b01ee47b4a0216f58d
#
_entry.id   0942865ebd3d72b01ee47b4a0216f58d
#
_cell.length_a   1.000
_cell.length_b   1.000
_cell.length_c   1.000
_cell.angle_alpha   90.00
_cell.angle_beta   90.00
_cell.angle_gamma   90.00
#
_symmetry.space_group_name_H-M   'P 1'
#
loop_
_entity.id
_entity.type
_entity.pdbx_description
1 polymer ?
#
loop_
_entity_poly.entity_id
_entity_poly.type
_entity_poly.pdbx_seq_one_letter_code
_entity_poly.pdbx_strand_id
1 'polypeptide(L)'
;ILASVLMAVNAYAAPVDEARAKALAQRFIEKPVSISSPVSKGRRSKAANPALHLFNNQNGEGFVIVSADDRVGGVLGYSDQGRLDTANMPAPMKALLDGYVRAVEAVRVDSVSVTPAYARPPKAYVKPLVSARWSQEYPYNYYTPRSSTSGKPTYTGCTITAAAQVLFAHKWPTICLLYTSPSP
;
A
#
# COMPACT_ATOMS: atom_id res chain seq x y z
N ILE A 1 19.06 -20.49 -42.57
CA ILE A 1 18.67 -20.97 -41.20
C ILE A 1 19.14 -19.91 -40.21
N LEU A 2 18.25 -18.98 -39.85
CA LEU A 2 18.50 -17.99 -38.80
C LEU A 2 18.20 -18.65 -37.46
N ALA A 3 19.25 -18.90 -36.65
CA ALA A 3 19.12 -19.33 -35.27
C ALA A 3 18.75 -18.10 -34.42
N SER A 4 17.48 -17.99 -34.01
CA SER A 4 17.04 -17.04 -33.02
C SER A 4 17.57 -17.48 -31.65
N VAL A 5 18.61 -16.84 -31.17
CA VAL A 5 19.09 -17.00 -29.79
C VAL A 5 18.05 -16.33 -28.89
N LEU A 6 17.16 -17.12 -28.31
CA LEU A 6 16.25 -16.69 -27.26
C LEU A 6 17.09 -16.48 -25.98
N MET A 7 17.61 -15.27 -25.75
CA MET A 7 18.18 -14.90 -24.48
C MET A 7 17.06 -14.92 -23.43
N ALA A 8 17.00 -15.98 -22.65
CA ALA A 8 16.24 -16.01 -21.42
C ALA A 8 16.86 -14.95 -20.49
N VAL A 9 16.24 -13.78 -20.43
CA VAL A 9 16.54 -12.78 -19.42
C VAL A 9 16.06 -13.37 -18.10
N ASN A 10 16.96 -14.03 -17.39
CA ASN A 10 16.73 -14.34 -15.99
C ASN A 10 16.53 -13.00 -15.28
N ALA A 11 15.29 -12.70 -14.93
CA ALA A 11 14.96 -11.55 -14.10
C ALA A 11 15.49 -11.82 -12.68
N TYR A 12 16.80 -11.71 -12.49
CA TYR A 12 17.35 -11.64 -11.17
C TYR A 12 16.81 -10.38 -10.50
N ALA A 13 16.27 -10.55 -9.31
CA ALA A 13 15.94 -9.46 -8.42
C ALA A 13 17.15 -8.54 -8.28
N ALA A 14 17.04 -7.32 -8.76
CA ALA A 14 18.14 -6.38 -8.79
C ALA A 14 17.91 -5.26 -7.76
N PRO A 15 18.94 -4.84 -7.05
CA PRO A 15 18.89 -3.61 -6.29
C PRO A 15 18.48 -2.46 -7.21
N VAL A 16 17.55 -1.63 -6.75
CA VAL A 16 17.17 -0.41 -7.46
C VAL A 16 18.12 0.69 -7.01
N ASP A 17 18.98 1.12 -7.91
CA ASP A 17 19.86 2.25 -7.66
C ASP A 17 19.11 3.59 -7.71
N GLU A 18 19.78 4.66 -7.31
CA GLU A 18 19.17 6.00 -7.26
C GLU A 18 18.73 6.50 -8.64
N ALA A 19 19.49 6.19 -9.70
CA ALA A 19 19.16 6.62 -11.06
C ALA A 19 17.88 5.97 -11.56
N ARG A 20 17.74 4.65 -11.36
CA ARG A 20 16.53 3.90 -11.68
C ARG A 20 15.34 4.32 -10.81
N ALA A 21 15.56 4.56 -9.52
CA ALA A 21 14.53 5.07 -8.61
C ALA A 21 14.05 6.46 -9.04
N LYS A 22 14.96 7.34 -9.44
CA LYS A 22 14.63 8.67 -9.95
C LYS A 22 13.81 8.61 -11.24
N ALA A 23 14.15 7.71 -12.16
CA ALA A 23 13.38 7.49 -13.38
C ALA A 23 11.96 6.98 -13.10
N LEU A 24 11.78 6.15 -12.06
CA LEU A 24 10.45 5.74 -11.59
C LEU A 24 9.67 6.90 -10.98
N ALA A 25 10.33 7.74 -10.16
CA ALA A 25 9.72 8.90 -9.53
C ALA A 25 9.25 9.95 -10.54
N GLN A 26 9.95 10.12 -11.67
CA GLN A 26 9.59 11.05 -12.74
C GLN A 26 8.22 10.78 -13.40
N ARG A 27 7.64 9.61 -13.18
CA ARG A 27 6.28 9.28 -13.64
C ARG A 27 5.19 9.96 -12.82
N PHE A 28 5.53 10.45 -11.62
CA PHE A 28 4.59 10.99 -10.64
C PHE A 28 4.87 12.48 -10.32
N ILE A 29 6.13 12.88 -10.37
CA ILE A 29 6.57 14.26 -10.13
C ILE A 29 7.57 14.67 -11.21
N GLU A 30 7.52 15.95 -11.63
CA GLU A 30 8.29 16.42 -12.79
C GLU A 30 9.80 16.44 -12.55
N LYS A 31 10.22 16.94 -11.39
CA LYS A 31 11.63 17.15 -11.05
C LYS A 31 11.96 16.53 -9.68
N PRO A 32 12.16 15.22 -9.61
CA PRO A 32 12.48 14.55 -8.36
C PRO A 32 13.86 14.93 -7.84
N VAL A 33 13.89 15.40 -6.58
CA VAL A 33 15.10 15.70 -5.81
C VAL A 33 15.17 14.72 -4.66
N SER A 34 16.30 14.00 -4.56
CA SER A 34 16.54 13.04 -3.47
C SER A 34 16.58 13.73 -2.12
N ILE A 35 15.96 13.08 -1.15
CA ILE A 35 16.03 13.49 0.25
C ILE A 35 16.52 12.33 1.12
N SER A 36 17.22 12.65 2.20
CA SER A 36 17.74 11.63 3.13
C SER A 36 16.61 10.94 3.88
N SER A 37 16.65 9.61 3.95
CA SER A 37 15.70 8.85 4.74
C SER A 37 16.01 9.02 6.24
N PRO A 38 15.03 9.36 7.09
CA PRO A 38 15.23 9.48 8.54
C PRO A 38 15.39 8.12 9.21
N VAL A 39 15.01 7.04 8.52
CA VAL A 39 14.92 5.68 9.06
C VAL A 39 16.28 4.97 9.07
N SER A 40 17.27 5.45 8.32
CA SER A 40 18.59 4.80 8.19
C SER A 40 19.49 4.92 9.44
N LYS A 41 19.07 5.61 10.52
CA LYS A 41 19.91 5.87 11.71
C LYS A 41 19.83 4.81 12.82
N GLY A 42 19.09 3.73 12.64
CA GLY A 42 18.88 2.74 13.68
C GLY A 42 19.20 1.30 13.28
N ARG A 43 20.37 0.84 13.62
CA ARG A 43 20.97 -0.50 13.49
C ARG A 43 21.83 -0.72 12.26
N ARG A 44 23.17 -0.68 12.51
CA ARG A 44 24.24 -1.40 11.78
C ARG A 44 24.00 -1.78 10.31
N SER A 45 23.44 -0.91 9.51
CA SER A 45 23.66 -1.06 8.09
C SER A 45 24.87 -0.18 7.73
N LYS A 46 26.05 -0.77 7.78
CA LYS A 46 27.23 -0.37 7.03
C LYS A 46 26.93 -0.62 5.53
N ALA A 47 25.68 -0.44 5.14
CA ALA A 47 25.18 -0.76 3.82
C ALA A 47 25.24 0.51 2.97
N ALA A 48 26.09 0.45 1.98
CA ALA A 48 26.13 1.41 0.88
C ALA A 48 24.81 1.54 0.10
N ASN A 49 23.78 0.73 0.46
CA ASN A 49 22.50 0.69 -0.24
C ASN A 49 21.35 1.03 0.73
N PRO A 50 20.67 2.17 0.55
CA PRO A 50 19.46 2.49 1.30
C PRO A 50 18.37 1.44 1.04
N ALA A 51 17.41 1.29 1.97
CA ALA A 51 16.23 0.44 1.73
C ALA A 51 15.17 1.18 0.89
N LEU A 52 15.11 2.49 1.01
CA LEU A 52 14.16 3.36 0.31
C LEU A 52 14.89 4.53 -0.34
N HIS A 53 14.41 4.92 -1.50
CA HIS A 53 14.72 6.19 -2.14
C HIS A 53 13.52 7.12 -1.98
N LEU A 54 13.75 8.30 -1.41
CA LEU A 54 12.74 9.31 -1.17
C LEU A 54 13.01 10.51 -2.05
N PHE A 55 11.99 11.00 -2.72
CA PHE A 55 12.08 12.15 -3.60
C PHE A 55 10.98 13.15 -3.29
N ASN A 56 11.35 14.43 -3.20
CA ASN A 56 10.42 15.54 -3.29
C ASN A 56 10.47 16.16 -4.69
N ASN A 57 9.36 16.74 -5.13
CA ASN A 57 9.39 17.58 -6.31
C ASN A 57 10.16 18.87 -6.03
N GLN A 58 10.99 19.33 -6.97
CA GLN A 58 11.77 20.55 -6.84
C GLN A 58 10.89 21.78 -6.57
N ASN A 59 9.71 21.82 -7.15
CA ASN A 59 8.75 22.91 -7.01
C ASN A 59 8.00 22.90 -5.66
N GLY A 60 8.31 21.95 -4.77
CA GLY A 60 7.75 21.88 -3.43
C GLY A 60 6.40 21.14 -3.34
N GLU A 61 5.80 20.76 -4.45
CA GLU A 61 4.55 20.03 -4.49
C GLU A 61 4.75 18.58 -4.95
N GLY A 62 4.37 17.66 -4.08
CA GLY A 62 4.45 16.24 -4.34
C GLY A 62 5.74 15.57 -3.88
N PHE A 63 5.61 14.27 -3.58
CA PHE A 63 6.72 13.40 -3.22
C PHE A 63 6.50 11.97 -3.71
N VAL A 64 7.58 11.19 -3.80
CA VAL A 64 7.53 9.78 -4.18
C VAL A 64 8.45 8.96 -3.29
N ILE A 65 7.97 7.79 -2.89
CA ILE A 65 8.69 6.78 -2.12
C ILE A 65 8.94 5.59 -3.05
N VAL A 66 10.19 5.26 -3.29
CA VAL A 66 10.59 4.15 -4.17
C VAL A 66 11.36 3.11 -3.35
N SER A 67 11.06 1.84 -3.57
CA SER A 67 11.82 0.72 -3.00
C SER A 67 13.21 0.65 -3.62
N ALA A 68 14.21 0.33 -2.82
CA ALA A 68 15.55 0.05 -3.31
C ALA A 68 15.76 -1.44 -3.67
N ASP A 69 14.66 -2.21 -3.70
CA ASP A 69 14.66 -3.61 -4.13
C ASP A 69 13.40 -3.88 -4.94
N ASP A 70 13.56 -4.35 -6.18
CA ASP A 70 12.43 -4.52 -7.11
C ASP A 70 11.48 -5.68 -6.72
N ARG A 71 11.91 -6.57 -5.82
CA ARG A 71 11.07 -7.64 -5.26
C ARG A 71 9.95 -7.12 -4.37
N VAL A 72 10.14 -5.99 -3.71
CA VAL A 72 9.11 -5.38 -2.86
C VAL A 72 8.15 -4.51 -3.67
N GLY A 73 8.55 -4.16 -4.89
CA GLY A 73 7.82 -3.26 -5.79
C GLY A 73 8.62 -1.99 -6.07
N GLY A 74 8.29 -1.29 -7.14
CA GLY A 74 9.00 -0.07 -7.54
C GLY A 74 8.57 1.12 -6.68
N VAL A 75 7.44 1.73 -7.00
CA VAL A 75 6.88 2.86 -6.24
C VAL A 75 5.98 2.33 -5.13
N LEU A 76 6.29 2.69 -3.89
CA LEU A 76 5.55 2.27 -2.68
C LEU A 76 4.48 3.28 -2.27
N GLY A 77 4.67 4.53 -2.65
CA GLY A 77 3.70 5.58 -2.37
C GLY A 77 4.09 6.89 -3.04
N TYR A 78 3.11 7.73 -3.29
CA TYR A 78 3.31 9.07 -3.82
C TYR A 78 2.20 10.01 -3.37
N SER A 79 2.47 11.29 -3.48
CA SER A 79 1.49 12.37 -3.37
C SER A 79 1.80 13.40 -4.43
N ASP A 80 0.78 13.99 -4.99
CA ASP A 80 0.84 15.14 -5.91
C ASP A 80 0.86 16.48 -5.17
N GLN A 81 0.62 16.45 -3.86
CA GLN A 81 0.56 17.62 -3.00
C GLN A 81 1.49 17.49 -1.81
N GLY A 82 1.86 18.65 -1.27
CA GLY A 82 2.68 18.73 -0.08
C GLY A 82 4.11 18.27 -0.30
N ARG A 83 4.82 18.07 0.81
CA ARG A 83 6.24 17.75 0.81
C ARG A 83 6.56 16.74 1.92
N LEU A 84 7.43 15.80 1.65
CA LEU A 84 7.92 14.89 2.67
C LEU A 84 9.04 15.57 3.46
N ASP A 85 8.74 16.02 4.69
CA ASP A 85 9.72 16.56 5.63
C ASP A 85 10.21 15.45 6.55
N THR A 86 11.44 15.02 6.34
CA THR A 86 12.05 13.93 7.11
C THR A 86 12.50 14.36 8.51
N ALA A 87 12.62 15.66 8.77
CA ALA A 87 12.98 16.20 10.08
C ALA A 87 11.76 16.29 11.02
N ASN A 88 10.59 16.68 10.48
CA ASN A 88 9.36 16.86 11.23
C ASN A 88 8.27 15.89 10.80
N MET A 89 8.63 14.63 10.62
CA MET A 89 7.72 13.61 10.13
C MET A 89 6.71 13.18 11.19
N PRO A 90 5.39 13.17 10.89
CA PRO A 90 4.37 12.64 11.80
C PRO A 90 4.62 11.16 12.13
N ALA A 91 4.32 10.76 13.36
CA ALA A 91 4.55 9.40 13.84
C ALA A 91 3.92 8.30 12.94
N PRO A 92 2.69 8.44 12.41
CA PRO A 92 2.12 7.45 11.50
C PRO A 92 2.92 7.30 10.19
N MET A 93 3.40 8.39 9.61
CA MET A 93 4.22 8.35 8.40
C MET A 93 5.57 7.69 8.66
N LYS A 94 6.18 7.99 9.80
CA LYS A 94 7.42 7.32 10.22
C LYS A 94 7.22 5.82 10.37
N ALA A 95 6.14 5.39 11.02
CA ALA A 95 5.81 3.98 11.18
C ALA A 95 5.58 3.27 9.85
N LEU A 96 4.97 3.96 8.87
CA LEU A 96 4.79 3.46 7.51
C LEU A 96 6.13 3.24 6.80
N LEU A 97 7.03 4.23 6.83
CA LEU A 97 8.36 4.11 6.25
C LEU A 97 9.19 3.01 6.93
N ASP A 98 9.13 2.90 8.26
CA ASP A 98 9.76 1.81 9.03
C ASP A 98 9.22 0.44 8.59
N GLY A 99 7.92 0.34 8.27
CA GLY A 99 7.30 -0.84 7.71
C GLY A 99 7.88 -1.23 6.34
N TYR A 100 8.01 -0.27 5.45
CA TYR A 100 8.62 -0.48 4.14
C TYR A 100 10.10 -0.88 4.24
N VAL A 101 10.88 -0.25 5.12
CA VAL A 101 12.27 -0.63 5.37
C VAL A 101 12.36 -2.08 5.81
N ARG A 102 11.54 -2.51 6.78
CA ARG A 102 11.52 -3.91 7.24
C ARG A 102 11.17 -4.87 6.11
N ALA A 103 10.23 -4.51 5.24
CA ALA A 103 9.86 -5.35 4.10
C ALA A 103 11.03 -5.53 3.12
N VAL A 104 11.74 -4.45 2.80
CA VAL A 104 12.92 -4.51 1.92
C VAL A 104 14.05 -5.31 2.56
N GLU A 105 14.31 -5.12 3.84
CA GLU A 105 15.34 -5.85 4.57
C GLU A 105 15.01 -7.35 4.66
N ALA A 106 13.76 -7.72 4.90
CA ALA A 106 13.33 -9.12 4.94
C ALA A 106 13.57 -9.83 3.61
N VAL A 107 13.24 -9.19 2.49
CA VAL A 107 13.46 -9.76 1.15
C VAL A 107 14.95 -9.89 0.81
N ARG A 108 15.79 -9.00 1.35
CA ARG A 108 17.26 -9.07 1.18
C ARG A 108 17.91 -10.21 1.95
N VAL A 109 17.36 -10.55 3.12
CA VAL A 109 17.86 -11.65 3.97
C VAL A 109 17.38 -12.99 3.44
N ASP A 110 16.08 -13.09 3.17
CA ASP A 110 15.51 -14.31 2.60
C ASP A 110 15.66 -14.23 1.09
N SER A 111 16.47 -15.10 0.51
CA SER A 111 16.63 -15.22 -0.95
C SER A 111 15.35 -15.71 -1.64
N VAL A 112 14.19 -15.38 -1.10
CA VAL A 112 12.89 -15.72 -1.64
C VAL A 112 12.66 -14.87 -2.89
N SER A 113 12.58 -15.54 -4.02
CA SER A 113 12.12 -14.94 -5.27
C SER A 113 10.63 -14.57 -5.13
N VAL A 114 10.37 -13.40 -4.59
CA VAL A 114 9.02 -12.83 -4.61
C VAL A 114 8.79 -12.31 -6.02
N THR A 115 7.88 -12.94 -6.74
CA THR A 115 7.42 -12.39 -8.03
C THR A 115 6.83 -11.02 -7.75
N PRO A 116 7.37 -9.92 -8.31
CA PRO A 116 6.86 -8.59 -8.06
C PRO A 116 5.36 -8.54 -8.32
N ALA A 117 4.60 -7.95 -7.41
CA ALA A 117 3.15 -7.81 -7.58
C ALA A 117 2.77 -7.08 -8.89
N TYR A 118 3.71 -6.34 -9.45
CA TYR A 118 3.59 -5.63 -10.73
C TYR A 118 3.87 -6.49 -11.97
N ALA A 119 4.31 -7.74 -11.80
CA ALA A 119 4.50 -8.67 -12.94
C ALA A 119 3.16 -9.15 -13.52
N ARG A 120 2.05 -8.92 -12.84
CA ARG A 120 0.73 -9.15 -13.44
C ARG A 120 0.38 -7.93 -14.30
N PRO A 121 0.19 -8.11 -15.62
CA PRO A 121 -0.34 -7.03 -16.42
C PRO A 121 -1.64 -6.56 -15.78
N PRO A 122 -1.87 -5.24 -15.63
CA PRO A 122 -3.12 -4.75 -15.08
C PRO A 122 -4.26 -5.32 -15.92
N LYS A 123 -5.25 -5.93 -15.28
CA LYS A 123 -6.47 -6.30 -16.01
C LYS A 123 -7.02 -5.01 -16.60
N ALA A 124 -7.23 -4.99 -17.88
CA ALA A 124 -7.72 -3.82 -18.61
C ALA A 124 -9.03 -3.26 -17.98
N TYR A 125 -9.82 -4.16 -17.39
CA TYR A 125 -11.04 -3.80 -16.67
C TYR A 125 -11.42 -4.92 -15.70
N VAL A 126 -11.79 -4.55 -14.48
CA VAL A 126 -12.40 -5.46 -13.50
C VAL A 126 -13.80 -4.94 -13.21
N LYS A 127 -14.82 -5.70 -13.63
CA LYS A 127 -16.21 -5.38 -13.33
C LYS A 127 -16.40 -5.33 -11.81
N PRO A 128 -17.15 -4.34 -11.27
CA PRO A 128 -17.48 -4.29 -9.86
C PRO A 128 -18.11 -5.61 -9.39
N LEU A 129 -17.54 -6.21 -8.33
CA LEU A 129 -18.03 -7.45 -7.76
C LEU A 129 -19.14 -7.21 -6.73
N VAL A 130 -19.08 -6.08 -6.05
CA VAL A 130 -20.05 -5.69 -5.03
C VAL A 130 -21.22 -4.99 -5.71
N SER A 131 -22.41 -5.57 -5.61
CA SER A 131 -23.67 -5.00 -6.12
C SER A 131 -24.49 -4.32 -5.03
N ALA A 132 -24.21 -4.62 -3.76
CA ALA A 132 -24.90 -4.02 -2.63
C ALA A 132 -24.58 -2.52 -2.53
N ARG A 133 -25.60 -1.72 -2.18
CA ARG A 133 -25.50 -0.26 -1.98
C ARG A 133 -25.94 0.11 -0.58
N TRP A 134 -25.40 -0.59 0.42
CA TRP A 134 -25.78 -0.36 1.81
C TRP A 134 -25.13 0.93 2.33
N SER A 135 -25.90 1.66 3.12
CA SER A 135 -25.42 2.84 3.82
C SER A 135 -25.21 2.57 5.31
N GLN A 136 -24.75 3.56 6.03
CA GLN A 136 -24.59 3.50 7.49
C GLN A 136 -25.83 4.01 8.25
N GLU A 137 -26.82 4.51 7.51
CA GLU A 137 -28.02 5.13 8.02
C GLU A 137 -29.23 4.21 7.88
N TYR A 138 -30.41 4.75 8.19
CA TYR A 138 -31.66 4.00 8.02
C TYR A 138 -31.83 3.48 6.58
N PRO A 139 -32.28 2.23 6.40
CA PRO A 139 -32.75 1.28 7.42
C PRO A 139 -31.66 0.42 8.07
N TYR A 140 -30.40 0.52 7.62
CA TYR A 140 -29.31 -0.40 8.00
C TYR A 140 -28.86 -0.23 9.46
N ASN A 141 -29.08 0.94 10.05
CA ASN A 141 -28.76 1.23 11.45
C ASN A 141 -29.95 1.08 12.42
N TYR A 142 -31.02 0.42 12.00
CA TYR A 142 -32.24 0.33 12.82
C TYR A 142 -31.99 -0.27 14.21
N TYR A 143 -31.12 -1.26 14.30
CA TYR A 143 -30.79 -1.95 15.55
C TYR A 143 -29.52 -1.44 16.24
N THR A 144 -28.91 -0.37 15.75
CA THR A 144 -27.75 0.20 16.45
C THR A 144 -28.16 0.92 17.73
N PRO A 145 -27.26 1.01 18.73
CA PRO A 145 -27.53 1.77 19.94
C PRO A 145 -27.95 3.21 19.62
N ARG A 146 -28.82 3.76 20.45
CA ARG A 146 -29.22 5.17 20.31
C ARG A 146 -28.17 6.08 20.94
N SER A 147 -27.86 7.17 20.27
CA SER A 147 -27.02 8.23 20.79
C SER A 147 -27.65 8.85 22.03
N SER A 148 -26.90 8.95 23.13
CA SER A 148 -27.34 9.62 24.35
C SER A 148 -27.63 11.11 24.16
N THR A 149 -26.98 11.73 23.16
CA THR A 149 -27.13 13.17 22.87
C THR A 149 -28.32 13.46 21.98
N SER A 150 -28.55 12.67 20.92
CA SER A 150 -29.55 12.95 19.89
C SER A 150 -30.80 12.04 19.96
N GLY A 151 -30.74 10.95 20.73
CA GLY A 151 -31.80 9.93 20.80
C GLY A 151 -31.98 9.12 19.50
N LYS A 152 -31.22 9.42 18.45
CA LYS A 152 -31.28 8.73 17.14
C LYS A 152 -30.37 7.51 17.11
N PRO A 153 -30.66 6.48 16.28
CA PRO A 153 -29.75 5.38 16.06
C PRO A 153 -28.37 5.89 15.61
N THR A 154 -27.31 5.33 16.12
CA THR A 154 -25.94 5.63 15.69
C THR A 154 -25.66 5.03 14.30
N TYR A 155 -24.63 5.52 13.62
CA TYR A 155 -24.19 4.91 12.36
C TYR A 155 -23.66 3.49 12.59
N THR A 156 -23.83 2.61 11.60
CA THR A 156 -23.27 1.22 11.65
C THR A 156 -21.74 1.20 11.60
N GLY A 157 -21.11 2.27 11.11
CA GLY A 157 -19.67 2.34 10.88
C GLY A 157 -19.26 1.94 9.46
N CYS A 158 -18.43 2.77 8.83
CA CYS A 158 -18.03 2.60 7.42
C CYS A 158 -17.30 1.27 7.17
N THR A 159 -16.39 0.89 8.05
CA THR A 159 -15.61 -0.36 7.93
C THR A 159 -16.51 -1.59 7.99
N ILE A 160 -17.45 -1.62 8.94
CA ILE A 160 -18.37 -2.75 9.09
C ILE A 160 -19.31 -2.84 7.90
N THR A 161 -19.86 -1.71 7.44
CA THR A 161 -20.74 -1.67 6.26
C THR A 161 -19.99 -2.15 5.01
N ALA A 162 -18.76 -1.71 4.80
CA ALA A 162 -17.96 -2.15 3.66
C ALA A 162 -17.62 -3.65 3.73
N ALA A 163 -17.20 -4.14 4.90
CA ALA A 163 -16.92 -5.56 5.10
C ALA A 163 -18.16 -6.42 4.85
N ALA A 164 -19.32 -6.01 5.36
CA ALA A 164 -20.57 -6.73 5.15
C ALA A 164 -20.97 -6.81 3.67
N GLN A 165 -20.77 -5.74 2.89
CA GLN A 165 -21.02 -5.76 1.45
C GLN A 165 -20.09 -6.72 0.69
N VAL A 166 -18.81 -6.80 1.09
CA VAL A 166 -17.86 -7.75 0.52
C VAL A 166 -18.26 -9.19 0.86
N LEU A 167 -18.57 -9.48 2.12
CA LEU A 167 -19.02 -10.79 2.56
C LEU A 167 -20.30 -11.22 1.83
N PHE A 168 -21.25 -10.30 1.65
CA PHE A 168 -22.47 -10.54 0.90
C PHE A 168 -22.19 -10.88 -0.57
N ALA A 169 -21.28 -10.14 -1.23
CA ALA A 169 -20.91 -10.41 -2.61
C ALA A 169 -20.28 -11.81 -2.78
N HIS A 170 -19.52 -12.26 -1.78
CA HIS A 170 -18.90 -13.59 -1.75
C HIS A 170 -19.80 -14.68 -1.17
N LYS A 171 -21.03 -14.35 -0.74
CA LYS A 171 -21.97 -15.26 -0.09
C LYS A 171 -21.33 -16.00 1.09
N TRP A 172 -20.60 -15.27 1.92
CA TRP A 172 -19.87 -15.81 3.06
C TRP A 172 -20.26 -15.04 4.34
N PRO A 173 -20.37 -15.72 5.51
CA PRO A 173 -20.30 -17.18 5.69
C PRO A 173 -21.54 -17.88 5.12
N THR A 174 -21.38 -19.14 4.70
CA THR A 174 -22.49 -19.96 4.19
C THR A 174 -23.51 -20.30 5.26
N ILE A 175 -23.09 -20.26 6.53
CA ILE A 175 -23.92 -20.48 7.72
C ILE A 175 -23.72 -19.30 8.66
N CYS A 176 -24.79 -18.62 9.05
CA CYS A 176 -24.71 -17.52 10.00
C CYS A 176 -24.61 -18.09 11.44
N LEU A 177 -23.42 -18.02 12.02
CA LEU A 177 -23.16 -18.45 13.39
C LEU A 177 -23.69 -17.48 14.47
N LEU A 178 -24.16 -16.30 14.06
CA LEU A 178 -24.71 -15.31 15.00
C LEU A 178 -26.06 -15.70 15.60
N TYR A 179 -26.68 -16.77 15.10
CA TYR A 179 -27.98 -17.24 15.59
C TYR A 179 -27.89 -18.24 16.78
N THR A 180 -26.69 -18.51 17.26
CA THR A 180 -26.48 -19.45 18.36
C THR A 180 -26.30 -18.79 19.72
N SER A 181 -26.39 -17.47 19.82
CA SER A 181 -26.45 -16.79 21.10
C SER A 181 -27.89 -16.92 21.64
N PRO A 182 -28.12 -17.57 22.76
CA PRO A 182 -29.43 -17.53 23.39
C PRO A 182 -29.76 -16.07 23.69
N SER A 183 -30.90 -15.60 23.19
CA SER A 183 -31.46 -14.32 23.60
C SER A 183 -31.54 -14.28 25.12
N PRO A 184 -31.11 -13.18 25.78
CA PRO A 184 -31.28 -13.02 27.20
C PRO A 184 -32.75 -13.00 27.58
#